data_b9d1d2399ed668aa920db128204d101f
#
_entry.id   b9d1d2399ed668aa920db128204d101f
#
_cell.length_a   1.000
_cell.length_b   1.000
_cell.length_c   1.000
_cell.angle_alpha   90.00
_cell.angle_beta   90.00
_cell.angle_gamma   90.00
#
_symmetry.space_group_name_H-M   'P 1'
#
loop_
_entity.id
_entity.type
_entity.pdbx_description
1 polymer ?
#
loop_
_entity_poly.entity_id
_entity_poly.type
_entity_poly.pdbx_seq_one_letter_code
_entity_poly.pdbx_strand_id
1 'polypeptide(L)' 'MDPSKINLTNVTKLFEYEKISREIDQCDDIDTLKNISKSYVKLYFAQQETILQLNI' A
#
# COMPACT_ATOMS: atom_id res chain seq x y z
N MET A 1 -1.95 -1.17 -14.33
CA MET A 1 -0.76 -1.44 -13.50
C MET A 1 -0.85 -2.86 -12.98
N ASP A 2 0.20 -3.63 -13.12
CA ASP A 2 0.25 -5.02 -12.67
C ASP A 2 1.17 -5.09 -11.44
N PRO A 3 0.65 -5.40 -10.26
CA PRO A 3 1.48 -5.44 -9.04
C PRO A 3 2.60 -6.49 -9.11
N SER A 4 2.45 -7.55 -9.92
CA SER A 4 3.49 -8.56 -10.05
C SER A 4 4.77 -8.04 -10.72
N LYS A 5 4.69 -6.90 -11.39
CA LYS A 5 5.84 -6.27 -12.06
C LYS A 5 6.58 -5.28 -11.16
N ILE A 6 6.06 -5.04 -9.96
CA ILE A 6 6.69 -4.17 -8.97
C ILE A 6 7.47 -5.05 -8.01
N ASN A 7 8.79 -4.83 -7.90
CA ASN A 7 9.63 -5.63 -7.04
C ASN A 7 9.94 -4.91 -5.73
N LEU A 8 9.75 -5.62 -4.62
CA LEU A 8 10.12 -5.13 -3.30
C LEU A 8 11.33 -5.91 -2.81
N THR A 9 12.43 -5.22 -2.56
CA THR A 9 13.67 -5.85 -2.09
C THR A 9 13.78 -5.85 -0.57
N ASN A 10 13.05 -4.97 0.12
CA ASN A 10 13.01 -4.92 1.57
C ASN A 10 12.08 -6.01 2.10
N VAL A 11 12.60 -6.94 2.90
CA VAL A 11 11.85 -8.10 3.40
C VAL A 11 10.64 -7.67 4.24
N THR A 12 10.81 -6.66 5.09
CA THR A 12 9.70 -6.15 5.92
C THR A 12 8.57 -5.60 5.05
N LYS A 13 8.92 -4.84 4.02
CA LYS A 13 7.93 -4.29 3.10
C LYS A 13 7.25 -5.39 2.28
N LEU A 14 7.98 -6.43 1.92
CA LEU A 14 7.40 -7.57 1.22
C LEU A 14 6.38 -8.29 2.09
N PHE A 15 6.68 -8.53 3.37
CA PHE A 15 5.74 -9.13 4.30
C PHE A 15 4.49 -8.27 4.49
N GLU A 16 4.65 -6.96 4.62
CA GLU A 16 3.52 -6.04 4.72
C GLU A 16 2.64 -6.11 3.48
N TYR A 17 3.26 -6.11 2.31
CA TYR A 17 2.53 -6.23 1.04
C TYR A 17 1.73 -7.53 0.98
N GLU A 18 2.35 -8.67 1.33
CA GLU A 18 1.68 -9.95 1.28
C GLU A 18 0.50 -10.03 2.26
N LYS A 19 0.66 -9.46 3.46
CA LYS A 19 -0.42 -9.39 4.44
C LYS A 19 -1.61 -8.59 3.91
N ILE A 20 -1.35 -7.40 3.39
CA ILE A 20 -2.38 -6.51 2.86
C ILE A 20 -3.03 -7.14 1.63
N SER A 21 -2.25 -7.75 0.78
CA SER A 21 -2.74 -8.44 -0.42
C SER A 21 -3.74 -9.53 -0.06
N ARG A 22 -3.46 -10.33 0.99
CA ARG A 22 -4.40 -11.35 1.48
C ARG A 22 -5.68 -10.72 2.03
N GLU A 23 -5.57 -9.61 2.76
CA GLU A 23 -6.74 -8.91 3.28
C GLU A 23 -7.63 -8.41 2.14
N ILE A 24 -7.03 -7.87 1.09
CA ILE A 24 -7.75 -7.42 -0.10
C ILE A 24 -8.44 -8.59 -0.80
N ASP A 25 -7.73 -9.70 -0.98
CA ASP A 25 -8.29 -10.88 -1.65
C ASP A 25 -9.46 -11.49 -0.89
N GLN A 26 -9.49 -11.36 0.43
CA GLN A 26 -10.57 -11.87 1.28
C GLN A 26 -11.74 -10.90 1.41
N CYS A 27 -11.62 -9.69 0.88
CA CYS A 27 -12.65 -8.66 1.02
C CYS A 27 -13.72 -8.85 -0.05
N ASP A 28 -14.97 -9.15 0.40
CA ASP A 28 -16.11 -9.34 -0.50
C ASP A 28 -16.94 -8.08 -0.68
N ASP A 29 -16.70 -7.06 0.15
CA ASP A 29 -17.47 -5.82 0.12
C ASP A 29 -16.71 -4.76 -0.69
N ILE A 30 -17.34 -4.30 -1.76
CA ILE A 30 -16.73 -3.33 -2.67
C ILE A 30 -16.48 -1.99 -2.00
N ASP A 31 -17.39 -1.53 -1.14
CA ASP A 31 -17.22 -0.25 -0.45
C ASP A 31 -16.05 -0.30 0.54
N THR A 32 -15.92 -1.39 1.27
CA THR A 32 -14.78 -1.62 2.16
C THR A 32 -13.48 -1.65 1.35
N LEU A 33 -13.48 -2.34 0.21
CA LEU A 33 -12.30 -2.43 -0.65
C LEU A 33 -11.89 -1.06 -1.16
N LYS A 34 -12.84 -0.22 -1.56
CA LYS A 34 -12.57 1.14 -2.00
C LYS A 34 -11.95 1.97 -0.88
N ASN A 35 -12.47 1.84 0.34
CA ASN A 35 -11.96 2.57 1.50
C ASN A 35 -10.53 2.14 1.85
N ILE A 36 -10.26 0.84 1.82
CA ILE A 36 -8.92 0.31 2.04
C ILE A 36 -7.96 0.87 1.01
N SER A 37 -8.32 0.82 -0.26
CA SER A 37 -7.48 1.31 -1.35
C SER A 37 -7.18 2.80 -1.22
N LYS A 38 -8.19 3.61 -0.94
CA LYS A 38 -8.02 5.05 -0.76
C LYS A 38 -7.14 5.37 0.45
N SER A 39 -7.28 4.61 1.52
CA SER A 39 -6.46 4.79 2.73
C SER A 39 -5.00 4.55 2.43
N TYR A 40 -4.67 3.50 1.69
CA TYR A 40 -3.28 3.19 1.34
C TYR A 40 -2.69 4.21 0.37
N VAL A 41 -3.46 4.70 -0.58
CA VAL A 41 -3.01 5.78 -1.46
C VAL A 41 -2.69 7.03 -0.65
N LYS A 42 -3.55 7.36 0.31
CA LYS A 42 -3.35 8.53 1.16
C LYS A 42 -2.09 8.40 2.02
N LEU A 43 -1.87 7.21 2.59
CA LEU A 43 -0.65 6.92 3.35
C LEU A 43 0.60 7.04 2.49
N TYR A 44 0.54 6.57 1.26
CA TYR A 44 1.65 6.69 0.31
C TYR A 44 2.02 8.17 0.08
N PHE A 45 1.04 9.02 -0.18
CA PHE A 45 1.31 10.44 -0.38
C PHE A 45 1.80 11.12 0.90
N ALA A 46 1.25 10.72 2.06
CA ALA A 46 1.70 11.26 3.34
C ALA A 46 3.17 10.92 3.61
N GLN A 47 3.61 9.71 3.26
CA GLN A 47 5.00 9.32 3.38
C GLN A 47 5.90 10.15 2.47
N GLN A 48 5.46 10.44 1.25
CA GLN A 48 6.20 11.30 0.33
C GLN A 48 6.37 12.72 0.87
N GLU A 49 5.32 13.28 1.46
CA GLU A 49 5.40 14.60 2.08
C GLU A 49 6.42 14.62 3.23
N THR A 50 6.43 13.58 4.06
CA THR A 50 7.37 13.45 5.17
C THR A 50 8.81 13.41 4.66
N ILE A 51 9.07 12.64 3.62
CA ILE A 51 10.40 12.54 3.02
C ILE A 51 10.85 13.90 2.48
N LEU A 52 9.96 14.61 1.78
CA LEU A 52 10.26 15.93 1.25
C LEU A 52 10.58 16.94 2.37
N GLN A 53 9.85 16.88 3.47
CA GLN A 53 10.09 17.73 4.63
C GLN A 53 11.44 17.45 5.29
N LEU A 54 11.85 16.18 5.33
CA LEU A 54 13.13 15.78 5.93
C LEU A 54 14.34 16.23 5.09
N ASN A 55 14.14 16.46 3.81
CA ASN A 55 15.20 16.86 2.88
C ASN A 55 15.40 18.37 2.76
N ILE A 56 14.64 19.16 3.50
CA ILE A 56 14.74 20.63 3.50
C ILE A 56 15.78 21.14 4.53
#